data_0e13b10b6c25f7bfe630e7b1a4b5ddf0
#
_entry.id   0e13b10b6c25f7bfe630e7b1a4b5ddf0
#
_cell.length_a   1.000
_cell.length_b   1.000
_cell.length_c   1.000
_cell.angle_alpha   90.00
_cell.angle_beta   90.00
_cell.angle_gamma   90.00
#
_symmetry.space_group_name_H-M   'P 1'
#
loop_
_entity.id
_entity.type
_entity.pdbx_description
1 polymer ?
#
loop_
_entity_poly.entity_id
_entity_poly.type
_entity_poly.pdbx_seq_one_letter_code
_entity_poly.pdbx_strand_id
1 'polypeptide(L)'
;MTSQVSLREADDIARARRTARTLKTVLALVFLGLGGWCVLAPGMVETLALREEYRHLSPTSALLLQCFGAQAVLVGSLALLSRFTAITFLVFGLLASVPFFVFNVWFVWVSEMFTAWMLLDFAGNASFFLIGIIGWRLMRGETEPV
;
A
#
# COMPACT_ATOMS: atom_id res chain seq x y z
N MET A 1 36.70 17.08 18.58
CA MET A 1 35.21 17.01 18.74
C MET A 1 34.46 16.92 17.41
N THR A 2 34.93 17.50 16.32
CA THR A 2 34.31 17.49 14.98
C THR A 2 34.15 16.08 14.36
N SER A 3 35.11 15.18 14.54
CA SER A 3 35.12 13.83 13.95
C SER A 3 34.02 12.90 14.50
N GLN A 4 33.66 12.99 15.77
CA GLN A 4 32.60 12.14 16.37
C GLN A 4 31.20 12.61 15.99
N VAL A 5 31.00 13.91 15.73
CA VAL A 5 29.71 14.45 15.26
C VAL A 5 29.41 13.96 13.84
N SER A 6 30.43 14.01 12.95
CA SER A 6 30.25 13.54 11.55
C SER A 6 29.98 12.03 11.44
N LEU A 7 30.55 11.21 12.31
CA LEU A 7 30.28 9.76 12.33
C LEU A 7 28.84 9.46 12.77
N ARG A 8 28.34 10.14 13.78
CA ARG A 8 26.95 9.97 14.24
C ARG A 8 25.94 10.38 13.16
N GLU A 9 26.19 11.49 12.49
CA GLU A 9 25.35 11.97 11.40
C GLU A 9 25.31 10.98 10.23
N ALA A 10 26.46 10.40 9.86
CA ALA A 10 26.53 9.36 8.84
C ALA A 10 25.75 8.09 9.24
N ASP A 11 25.82 7.68 10.51
CA ASP A 11 25.07 6.53 11.04
C ASP A 11 23.56 6.77 11.03
N ASP A 12 23.12 7.99 11.38
CA ASP A 12 21.70 8.35 11.39
C ASP A 12 21.12 8.37 9.96
N ILE A 13 21.86 8.89 8.99
CA ILE A 13 21.49 8.86 7.57
C ILE A 13 21.39 7.40 7.07
N ALA A 14 22.38 6.57 7.39
CA ALA A 14 22.36 5.17 6.98
C ALA A 14 21.18 4.40 7.58
N ARG A 15 20.82 4.70 8.83
CA ARG A 15 19.64 4.13 9.49
C ARG A 15 18.34 4.58 8.83
N ALA A 16 18.19 5.87 8.55
CA ALA A 16 17.02 6.44 7.89
C ALA A 16 16.79 5.79 6.51
N ARG A 17 17.85 5.66 5.69
CA ARG A 17 17.79 4.99 4.39
C ARG A 17 17.43 3.52 4.49
N ARG A 18 17.98 2.80 5.47
CA ARG A 18 17.63 1.39 5.72
C ARG A 18 16.16 1.24 6.06
N THR A 19 15.65 2.07 6.98
CA THR A 19 14.24 2.09 7.36
C THR A 19 13.34 2.42 6.16
N ALA A 20 13.66 3.46 5.38
CA ALA A 20 12.91 3.83 4.18
C ALA A 20 12.87 2.68 3.16
N ARG A 21 13.99 1.98 2.96
CA ARG A 21 14.05 0.80 2.08
C ARG A 21 13.16 -0.34 2.56
N THR A 22 13.14 -0.61 3.87
CA THR A 22 12.23 -1.59 4.48
C THR A 22 10.77 -1.19 4.28
N LEU A 23 10.40 0.07 4.53
CA LEU A 23 9.04 0.58 4.33
C LEU A 23 8.58 0.41 2.88
N LYS A 24 9.43 0.76 1.91
CA LYS A 24 9.17 0.55 0.48
C LYS A 24 8.91 -0.93 0.17
N THR A 25 9.75 -1.82 0.69
CA THR A 25 9.62 -3.26 0.46
C THR A 25 8.32 -3.81 1.07
N VAL A 26 7.97 -3.43 2.29
CA VAL A 26 6.71 -3.82 2.94
C VAL A 26 5.51 -3.38 2.10
N LEU A 27 5.49 -2.12 1.68
CA LEU A 27 4.44 -1.58 0.84
C LEU A 27 4.29 -2.39 -0.47
N ALA A 28 5.39 -2.67 -1.14
CA ALA A 28 5.38 -3.45 -2.37
C ALA A 28 4.87 -4.89 -2.16
N LEU A 29 5.31 -5.55 -1.09
CA LEU A 29 4.89 -6.92 -0.78
C LEU A 29 3.39 -7.01 -0.44
N VAL A 30 2.82 -5.99 0.20
CA VAL A 30 1.37 -5.95 0.45
C VAL A 30 0.60 -5.86 -0.86
N PHE A 31 1.01 -4.99 -1.80
CA PHE A 31 0.40 -4.91 -3.13
C PHE A 31 0.52 -6.22 -3.92
N LEU A 32 1.68 -6.87 -3.88
CA LEU A 32 1.89 -8.17 -4.52
C LEU A 32 1.01 -9.27 -3.91
N GLY A 33 0.93 -9.32 -2.58
CA GLY A 33 0.13 -10.32 -1.88
C GLY A 33 -1.36 -10.16 -2.12
N LEU A 34 -1.90 -8.95 -1.93
CA LEU A 34 -3.32 -8.66 -2.16
C LEU A 34 -3.68 -8.81 -3.64
N GLY A 35 -2.85 -8.27 -4.53
CA GLY A 35 -3.07 -8.39 -5.96
C GLY A 35 -3.01 -9.83 -6.44
N GLY A 36 -2.02 -10.60 -5.99
CA GLY A 36 -1.92 -12.02 -6.27
C GLY A 36 -3.13 -12.81 -5.78
N TRP A 37 -3.64 -12.49 -4.59
CA TRP A 37 -4.85 -13.11 -4.06
C TRP A 37 -6.09 -12.81 -4.93
N CYS A 38 -6.28 -11.56 -5.35
CA CYS A 38 -7.37 -11.19 -6.26
C CYS A 38 -7.28 -11.93 -7.62
N VAL A 39 -6.06 -12.15 -8.14
CA VAL A 39 -5.85 -12.88 -9.40
C VAL A 39 -6.13 -14.37 -9.24
N LEU A 40 -5.64 -15.00 -8.16
CA LEU A 40 -5.67 -16.44 -7.98
C LEU A 40 -6.97 -16.97 -7.40
N ALA A 41 -7.65 -16.18 -6.58
CA ALA A 41 -8.86 -16.60 -5.87
C ALA A 41 -9.94 -15.49 -5.85
N PRO A 42 -10.39 -14.96 -7.02
CA PRO A 42 -11.33 -13.85 -7.09
C PRO A 42 -12.67 -14.15 -6.38
N GLY A 43 -13.19 -15.37 -6.50
CA GLY A 43 -14.44 -15.76 -5.83
C GLY A 43 -14.33 -15.73 -4.30
N MET A 44 -13.17 -16.08 -3.73
CA MET A 44 -12.93 -15.97 -2.29
C MET A 44 -12.90 -14.49 -1.87
N VAL A 45 -12.24 -13.64 -2.64
CA VAL A 45 -12.18 -12.20 -2.38
C VAL A 45 -13.58 -11.60 -2.42
N GLU A 46 -14.40 -11.91 -3.44
CA GLU A 46 -15.77 -11.45 -3.54
C GLU A 46 -16.61 -11.89 -2.33
N THR A 47 -16.48 -13.15 -1.92
CA THR A 47 -17.22 -13.72 -0.78
C THR A 47 -16.85 -13.05 0.54
N LEU A 48 -15.59 -12.70 0.74
CA LEU A 48 -15.14 -12.02 1.95
C LEU A 48 -15.46 -10.52 1.94
N ALA A 49 -15.33 -9.87 0.80
CA ALA A 49 -15.50 -8.43 0.67
C ALA A 49 -16.98 -8.01 0.66
N LEU A 50 -17.85 -8.73 -0.05
CA LEU A 50 -19.24 -8.34 -0.26
C LEU A 50 -20.21 -9.06 0.70
N ARG A 51 -21.26 -8.34 1.13
CA ARG A 51 -22.42 -8.96 1.79
C ARG A 51 -23.17 -9.88 0.83
N GLU A 52 -23.87 -10.86 1.35
CA GLU A 52 -24.47 -11.96 0.57
C GLU A 52 -25.37 -11.47 -0.57
N GLU A 53 -26.18 -10.45 -0.32
CA GLU A 53 -27.10 -9.85 -1.30
C GLU A 53 -26.41 -9.19 -2.50
N TYR A 54 -25.11 -8.88 -2.40
CA TYR A 54 -24.32 -8.25 -3.47
C TYR A 54 -23.36 -9.22 -4.16
N ARG A 55 -23.30 -10.48 -3.74
CA ARG A 55 -22.43 -11.50 -4.34
C ARG A 55 -23.07 -12.04 -5.61
N HIS A 56 -22.35 -12.02 -6.67
CA HIS A 56 -22.81 -12.58 -7.95
C HIS A 56 -22.02 -13.82 -8.37
N LEU A 57 -20.76 -13.95 -7.93
CA LEU A 57 -19.84 -15.05 -8.25
C LEU A 57 -19.86 -15.40 -9.74
N SER A 58 -19.88 -14.39 -10.59
CA SER A 58 -20.00 -14.51 -12.04
C SER A 58 -18.63 -14.44 -12.72
N PRO A 59 -18.50 -14.93 -13.96
CA PRO A 59 -17.27 -14.74 -14.73
C PRO A 59 -16.89 -13.26 -14.88
N THR A 60 -17.86 -12.35 -14.93
CA THR A 60 -17.62 -10.91 -15.04
C THR A 60 -17.05 -10.34 -13.75
N SER A 61 -17.61 -10.69 -12.58
CA SER A 61 -17.06 -10.23 -11.29
C SER A 61 -15.66 -10.79 -11.06
N ALA A 62 -15.43 -12.06 -11.40
CA ALA A 62 -14.11 -12.67 -11.33
C ALA A 62 -13.09 -11.94 -12.23
N LEU A 63 -13.48 -11.63 -13.48
CA LEU A 63 -12.62 -10.86 -14.41
C LEU A 63 -12.26 -9.49 -13.84
N LEU A 64 -13.21 -8.75 -13.30
CA LEU A 64 -12.97 -7.42 -12.73
C LEU A 64 -12.00 -7.49 -11.53
N LEU A 65 -12.17 -8.47 -10.64
CA LEU A 65 -11.28 -8.69 -9.51
C LEU A 65 -9.88 -9.10 -9.96
N GLN A 66 -9.77 -9.96 -10.99
CA GLN A 66 -8.47 -10.33 -11.57
C GLN A 66 -7.78 -9.15 -12.24
N CYS A 67 -8.51 -8.30 -12.96
CA CYS A 67 -7.96 -7.07 -13.53
C CYS A 67 -7.45 -6.12 -12.43
N PHE A 68 -8.23 -5.91 -11.37
CA PHE A 68 -7.79 -5.15 -10.21
C PHE A 68 -6.53 -5.75 -9.58
N GLY A 69 -6.53 -7.07 -9.37
CA GLY A 69 -5.39 -7.80 -8.83
C GLY A 69 -4.13 -7.66 -9.69
N ALA A 70 -4.28 -7.77 -11.01
CA ALA A 70 -3.16 -7.58 -11.95
C ALA A 70 -2.57 -6.17 -11.87
N GLN A 71 -3.41 -5.13 -11.74
CA GLN A 71 -2.94 -3.75 -11.54
C GLN A 71 -2.20 -3.61 -10.20
N ALA A 72 -2.71 -4.23 -9.13
CA ALA A 72 -2.03 -4.21 -7.83
C ALA A 72 -0.67 -4.93 -7.89
N VAL A 73 -0.57 -6.07 -8.57
CA VAL A 73 0.70 -6.77 -8.81
C VAL A 73 1.67 -5.89 -9.60
N LEU A 74 1.19 -5.22 -10.65
CA LEU A 74 2.01 -4.28 -11.43
C LEU A 74 2.55 -3.15 -10.55
N VAL A 75 1.69 -2.53 -9.74
CA VAL A 75 2.07 -1.44 -8.81
C VAL A 75 3.09 -1.93 -7.79
N GLY A 76 2.88 -3.10 -7.18
CA GLY A 76 3.84 -3.71 -6.25
C GLY A 76 5.19 -4.01 -6.89
N SER A 77 5.18 -4.54 -8.11
CA SER A 77 6.40 -4.82 -8.88
C SER A 77 7.17 -3.53 -9.20
N LEU A 78 6.48 -2.50 -9.67
CA LEU A 78 7.07 -1.19 -9.93
C LEU A 78 7.63 -0.55 -8.65
N ALA A 79 6.94 -0.69 -7.53
CA ALA A 79 7.42 -0.19 -6.24
C ALA A 79 8.72 -0.90 -5.80
N LEU A 80 8.89 -2.20 -6.06
CA LEU A 80 10.15 -2.91 -5.79
C LEU A 80 11.29 -2.42 -6.68
N LEU A 81 11.03 -2.26 -7.97
CA LEU A 81 12.04 -1.94 -8.98
C LEU A 81 12.43 -0.46 -9.01
N SER A 82 11.50 0.43 -8.63
CA SER A 82 11.72 1.88 -8.63
C SER A 82 12.55 2.34 -7.45
N ARG A 83 13.22 3.47 -7.63
CA ARG A 83 13.90 4.20 -6.55
C ARG A 83 12.94 5.23 -5.97
N PHE A 84 12.80 5.24 -4.66
CA PHE A 84 11.91 6.16 -3.96
C PHE A 84 12.66 7.38 -3.42
N THR A 85 12.16 8.55 -3.75
CA THR A 85 12.51 9.83 -3.13
C THR A 85 11.48 10.18 -2.05
N ALA A 86 11.70 11.26 -1.31
CA ALA A 86 10.71 11.76 -0.35
C ALA A 86 9.35 12.00 -1.01
N ILE A 87 9.33 12.67 -2.17
CA ILE A 87 8.07 12.96 -2.88
C ILE A 87 7.38 11.69 -3.39
N THR A 88 8.16 10.69 -3.81
CA THR A 88 7.62 9.40 -4.24
C THR A 88 6.90 8.70 -3.10
N PHE A 89 7.47 8.67 -1.89
CA PHE A 89 6.80 8.13 -0.71
C PHE A 89 5.49 8.85 -0.42
N LEU A 90 5.49 10.18 -0.43
CA LEU A 90 4.29 10.97 -0.13
C LEU A 90 3.18 10.72 -1.16
N VAL A 91 3.50 10.87 -2.45
CA VAL A 91 2.53 10.70 -3.53
C VAL A 91 1.98 9.27 -3.56
N PHE A 92 2.86 8.27 -3.43
CA PHE A 92 2.45 6.86 -3.42
C PHE A 92 1.55 6.56 -2.22
N GLY A 93 1.93 7.01 -1.02
CA GLY A 93 1.14 6.83 0.19
C GLY A 93 -0.25 7.48 0.10
N LEU A 94 -0.34 8.68 -0.45
CA LEU A 94 -1.61 9.38 -0.66
C LEU A 94 -2.49 8.67 -1.69
N LEU A 95 -1.95 8.30 -2.85
CA LEU A 95 -2.72 7.64 -3.91
C LEU A 95 -3.13 6.22 -3.54
N ALA A 96 -2.31 5.53 -2.74
CA ALA A 96 -2.62 4.18 -2.27
C ALA A 96 -3.62 4.14 -1.11
N SER A 97 -3.93 5.27 -0.47
CA SER A 97 -4.79 5.29 0.73
C SER A 97 -6.03 6.15 0.59
N VAL A 98 -5.92 7.38 0.12
CA VAL A 98 -7.04 8.35 0.17
C VAL A 98 -8.28 7.88 -0.62
N PRO A 99 -8.17 7.41 -1.87
CA PRO A 99 -9.34 6.90 -2.60
C PRO A 99 -9.99 5.71 -1.89
N PHE A 100 -9.19 4.82 -1.32
CA PHE A 100 -9.67 3.62 -0.63
C PHE A 100 -10.31 3.93 0.72
N PHE A 101 -9.87 4.98 1.44
CA PHE A 101 -10.61 5.48 2.60
C PHE A 101 -12.02 5.91 2.22
N VAL A 102 -12.16 6.66 1.12
CA VAL A 102 -13.48 7.09 0.63
C VAL A 102 -14.33 5.87 0.26
N PHE A 103 -13.78 4.88 -0.45
CA PHE A 103 -14.50 3.65 -0.80
C PHE A 103 -14.91 2.85 0.44
N ASN A 104 -14.01 2.66 1.40
CA ASN A 104 -14.33 1.94 2.63
C ASN A 104 -15.42 2.64 3.42
N VAL A 105 -15.33 3.97 3.62
CA VAL A 105 -16.39 4.74 4.30
C VAL A 105 -17.73 4.59 3.57
N TRP A 106 -17.72 4.76 2.26
CA TRP A 106 -18.95 4.69 1.47
C TRP A 106 -19.56 3.29 1.47
N PHE A 107 -18.76 2.25 1.14
CA PHE A 107 -19.29 0.90 0.94
C PHE A 107 -19.47 0.09 2.21
N VAL A 108 -18.81 0.43 3.32
CA VAL A 108 -19.03 -0.23 4.61
C VAL A 108 -20.20 0.40 5.37
N TRP A 109 -20.26 1.75 5.42
CA TRP A 109 -21.21 2.45 6.32
C TRP A 109 -22.35 3.17 5.61
N VAL A 110 -22.21 3.60 4.35
CA VAL A 110 -23.27 4.34 3.65
C VAL A 110 -24.11 3.42 2.78
N SER A 111 -23.50 2.68 1.85
CA SER A 111 -24.22 1.75 0.96
C SER A 111 -24.34 0.33 1.52
N GLU A 112 -23.62 0.04 2.59
CA GLU A 112 -23.60 -1.24 3.29
C GLU A 112 -23.32 -2.46 2.41
N MET A 113 -22.62 -2.29 1.30
CA MET A 113 -22.28 -3.36 0.36
C MET A 113 -21.15 -4.25 0.88
N PHE A 114 -20.23 -3.68 1.65
CA PHE A 114 -19.05 -4.40 2.15
C PHE A 114 -19.31 -5.05 3.51
N THR A 115 -18.63 -6.16 3.74
CA THR A 115 -18.59 -6.85 5.03
C THR A 115 -17.63 -6.15 5.99
N ALA A 116 -17.69 -6.52 7.28
CA ALA A 116 -16.73 -6.06 8.28
C ALA A 116 -15.27 -6.47 7.98
N TRP A 117 -15.04 -7.48 7.14
CA TRP A 117 -13.70 -7.87 6.68
C TRP A 117 -12.98 -6.74 5.95
N MET A 118 -13.73 -5.84 5.31
CA MET A 118 -13.15 -4.66 4.65
C MET A 118 -12.54 -3.64 5.62
N LEU A 119 -12.76 -3.77 6.94
CA LEU A 119 -12.02 -3.01 7.94
C LEU A 119 -10.53 -3.38 7.98
N LEU A 120 -10.15 -4.62 7.58
CA LEU A 120 -8.75 -4.98 7.39
C LEU A 120 -8.12 -4.22 6.21
N ASP A 121 -8.88 -4.06 5.11
CA ASP A 121 -8.45 -3.21 4.00
C ASP A 121 -8.29 -1.75 4.44
N PHE A 122 -9.22 -1.23 5.23
CA PHE A 122 -9.10 0.11 5.81
C PHE A 122 -7.83 0.26 6.66
N ALA A 123 -7.50 -0.73 7.51
CA ALA A 123 -6.27 -0.74 8.30
C ALA A 123 -5.02 -0.83 7.41
N GLY A 124 -5.08 -1.60 6.32
CA GLY A 124 -4.03 -1.66 5.29
C GLY A 124 -3.79 -0.30 4.64
N ASN A 125 -4.85 0.39 4.24
CA ASN A 125 -4.78 1.72 3.64
C ASN A 125 -4.25 2.78 4.63
N ALA A 126 -4.62 2.69 5.92
CA ALA A 126 -4.05 3.52 6.97
C ALA A 126 -2.53 3.28 7.11
N SER A 127 -2.10 2.02 7.01
CA SER A 127 -0.68 1.67 7.02
C SER A 127 0.07 2.26 5.83
N PHE A 128 -0.51 2.25 4.62
CA PHE A 128 0.09 2.89 3.44
C PHE A 128 0.22 4.40 3.62
N PHE A 129 -0.78 5.05 4.18
CA PHE A 129 -0.72 6.47 4.50
C PHE A 129 0.44 6.77 5.46
N LEU A 130 0.56 5.99 6.54
CA LEU A 130 1.64 6.15 7.51
C LEU A 130 3.01 5.87 6.89
N ILE A 131 3.15 4.83 6.08
CA ILE A 131 4.39 4.54 5.34
C ILE A 131 4.77 5.72 4.45
N GLY A 132 3.81 6.31 3.74
CA GLY A 132 4.03 7.49 2.91
C GLY A 132 4.57 8.68 3.70
N ILE A 133 3.94 9.02 4.83
CA ILE A 133 4.35 10.13 5.70
C ILE A 133 5.73 9.87 6.35
N ILE A 134 5.94 8.67 6.90
CA ILE A 134 7.21 8.31 7.55
C ILE A 134 8.34 8.30 6.51
N GLY A 135 8.13 7.65 5.36
CA GLY A 135 9.11 7.61 4.29
C GLY A 135 9.46 9.01 3.77
N TRP A 136 8.47 9.87 3.58
CA TRP A 136 8.69 11.28 3.23
C TRP A 136 9.56 12.00 4.29
N ARG A 137 9.23 11.85 5.57
CA ARG A 137 10.00 12.50 6.66
C ARG A 137 11.44 12.00 6.71
N LEU A 138 11.68 10.70 6.53
CA LEU A 138 13.01 10.11 6.56
C LEU A 138 13.86 10.56 5.37
N MET A 139 13.22 10.76 4.21
CA MET A 139 13.93 11.05 2.95
C MET A 139 13.96 12.53 2.55
N ARG A 140 13.23 13.43 3.25
CA ARG A 140 13.10 14.85 2.83
C ARG A 140 14.40 15.66 2.85
N GLY A 141 15.41 15.18 3.58
CA GLY A 141 16.75 15.78 3.61
C GLY A 141 17.79 15.07 2.74
N GLU A 142 17.39 13.97 2.10
CA GLU A 142 18.28 13.12 1.31
C GLU A 142 18.21 13.46 -0.18
N THR A 143 19.37 13.56 -0.81
CA THR A 143 19.47 13.79 -2.26
C THR A 143 19.43 12.50 -3.08
N GLU A 144 19.82 11.38 -2.46
CA GLU A 144 19.84 10.09 -3.13
C GLU A 144 18.60 9.24 -2.79
N PRO A 145 17.92 8.66 -3.80
CA PRO A 145 16.76 7.79 -3.62
C PRO A 145 17.13 6.42 -3.04
N VAL A 146 16.15 5.70 -2.47
CA VAL A 146 16.28 4.35 -1.92
C VAL A 146 15.57 3.31 -2.79
#